data_9af7ab047614890b4f772464f661550d
#
_entry.id   9af7ab047614890b4f772464f661550d
#
_cell.length_a   1.000
_cell.length_b   1.000
_cell.length_c   1.000
_cell.angle_alpha   90.00
_cell.angle_beta   90.00
_cell.angle_gamma   90.00
#
_symmetry.space_group_name_H-M   'P 1'
#
loop_
_entity.id
_entity.type
_entity.pdbx_description
1 polymer ?
#
loop_
_entity_poly.entity_id
_entity_poly.type
_entity_poly.pdbx_seq_one_letter_code
_entity_poly.pdbx_strand_id
1 'polypeptide(L)'
;GNRYGKTAQLILNYDFVFLALLLAKPEGEGTFPCCPCPVHPWRKKTCWLGSPALDEAADATVILTWWKLQDAIRDGGLWERGKSRAAALALRRHYRTAAARRPAFDHTVQTCLEELHQLEVANTPSLDQPADTFARILQAAGAETGLAARTHGVEQILYHVGRWIYLADAWDDLAQDRKEGNYNPLLARYGDQAETAEAPLRETMHVSLGLAKTAFSLLDWGQWEGLLGHILSTGLPAVEEAVFTGQWKERNRPFHHHQGAALPADPRDKENNSL
;
A
#
# COMPACT_ATOMS: atom_id res chain seq x y z
N GLY A 1 8.60 15.20 0.21
CA GLY A 1 8.44 16.66 0.17
C GLY A 1 9.38 17.34 -0.80
N ASN A 2 10.65 16.96 -0.81
CA ASN A 2 11.67 17.66 -1.61
C ASN A 2 11.48 17.46 -3.13
N ARG A 3 10.94 16.31 -3.56
CA ARG A 3 10.81 15.96 -4.98
C ARG A 3 9.51 16.50 -5.62
N TYR A 4 8.41 16.48 -4.89
CA TYR A 4 7.08 16.81 -5.40
C TYR A 4 6.33 17.88 -4.58
N GLY A 5 6.99 18.57 -3.65
CA GLY A 5 6.41 19.61 -2.81
C GLY A 5 5.42 19.10 -1.76
N LYS A 6 4.77 20.06 -1.07
CA LYS A 6 3.87 19.76 0.06
C LYS A 6 2.56 19.09 -0.35
N THR A 7 2.07 19.32 -1.55
CA THR A 7 0.83 18.72 -2.07
C THR A 7 0.95 17.19 -2.25
N ALA A 8 2.12 16.71 -2.68
CA ALA A 8 2.37 15.28 -2.81
C ALA A 8 2.55 14.57 -1.45
N GLN A 9 2.81 15.30 -0.38
CA GLN A 9 2.85 14.71 0.98
C GLN A 9 1.48 14.26 1.48
N LEU A 10 0.40 14.81 0.94
CA LEU A 10 -0.97 14.42 1.30
C LEU A 10 -1.38 13.06 0.70
N ILE A 11 -0.62 12.56 -0.27
CA ILE A 11 -0.86 11.31 -1.00
C ILE A 11 -0.03 10.15 -0.41
N LEU A 12 0.94 10.45 0.47
CA LEU A 12 1.80 9.46 1.10
C LEU A 12 0.97 8.53 1.99
N ASN A 13 0.92 7.25 1.59
CA ASN A 13 0.39 6.16 2.39
C ASN A 13 1.54 5.34 3.00
N TYR A 14 1.29 4.63 4.08
CA TYR A 14 2.27 3.75 4.75
C TYR A 14 2.81 2.64 3.83
N ASP A 15 2.03 2.22 2.83
CA ASP A 15 2.42 1.20 1.85
C ASP A 15 3.70 1.58 1.09
N PHE A 16 3.86 2.88 0.80
CA PHE A 16 5.05 3.38 0.10
C PHE A 16 6.28 3.54 1.02
N VAL A 17 6.07 3.59 2.33
CA VAL A 17 7.17 3.50 3.30
C VAL A 17 7.75 2.10 3.26
N PHE A 18 6.91 1.06 3.22
CA PHE A 18 7.35 -0.32 3.06
C PHE A 18 8.15 -0.52 1.75
N LEU A 19 7.64 -0.01 0.63
CA LEU A 19 8.37 -0.03 -0.64
C LEU A 19 9.74 0.67 -0.52
N ALA A 20 9.80 1.88 0.06
CA ALA A 20 11.07 2.59 0.24
C ALA A 20 12.07 1.80 1.08
N LEU A 21 11.62 1.10 2.13
CA LEU A 21 12.48 0.25 2.96
C LEU A 21 13.00 -0.97 2.19
N LEU A 22 12.16 -1.60 1.35
CA LEU A 22 12.57 -2.72 0.50
C LEU A 22 13.58 -2.30 -0.58
N LEU A 23 13.47 -1.07 -1.10
CA LEU A 23 14.38 -0.52 -2.10
C LEU A 23 15.69 0.03 -1.51
N ALA A 24 15.74 0.29 -0.19
CA ALA A 24 16.89 0.86 0.48
C ALA A 24 18.09 -0.09 0.48
N LYS A 25 19.31 0.47 0.42
CA LYS A 25 20.54 -0.31 0.49
C LYS A 25 20.77 -0.87 1.90
N PRO A 26 21.28 -2.10 2.04
CA PRO A 26 21.59 -2.71 3.35
C PRO A 26 22.59 -1.90 4.17
N GLU A 27 23.61 -1.32 3.51
CA GLU A 27 24.65 -0.51 4.14
C GLU A 27 24.13 0.81 4.70
N GLY A 28 22.86 1.12 4.41
CA GLY A 28 22.23 2.37 4.74
C GLY A 28 22.47 3.46 3.67
N GLU A 29 21.52 4.35 3.59
CA GLU A 29 21.58 5.51 2.69
C GLU A 29 20.74 6.66 3.26
N GLY A 30 21.07 7.88 2.82
CA GLY A 30 20.40 9.08 3.30
C GLY A 30 20.90 9.54 4.66
N THR A 31 20.16 10.47 5.24
CA THR A 31 20.46 11.08 6.54
C THR A 31 19.24 11.05 7.45
N PHE A 32 19.46 11.09 8.77
CA PHE A 32 18.42 11.03 9.79
C PHE A 32 18.37 12.31 10.63
N PRO A 33 18.14 13.49 10.04
CA PRO A 33 18.05 14.74 10.80
C PRO A 33 16.79 14.78 11.66
N CYS A 34 16.88 15.59 12.71
CA CYS A 34 15.73 15.94 13.55
C CYS A 34 14.93 17.05 12.87
N CYS A 35 13.73 16.73 12.39
CA CYS A 35 12.87 17.64 11.66
C CYS A 35 11.61 17.99 12.46
N PRO A 36 11.06 19.22 12.31
CA PRO A 36 9.76 19.55 12.88
C PRO A 36 8.66 18.70 12.24
N CYS A 37 7.74 18.17 13.07
CA CYS A 37 6.60 17.44 12.58
C CYS A 37 5.67 18.35 11.77
N PRO A 38 5.23 18.00 10.56
CA PRO A 38 4.34 18.86 9.75
C PRO A 38 3.00 19.19 10.42
N VAL A 39 2.50 18.26 11.26
CA VAL A 39 1.22 18.42 11.97
C VAL A 39 1.41 19.14 13.32
N HIS A 40 2.55 18.88 13.99
CA HIS A 40 2.88 19.48 15.28
C HIS A 40 4.28 20.11 15.20
N PRO A 41 4.42 21.35 14.71
CA PRO A 41 5.72 21.98 14.43
C PRO A 41 6.64 22.09 15.64
N TRP A 42 6.10 22.11 16.85
CA TRP A 42 6.84 22.12 18.12
C TRP A 42 7.44 20.75 18.51
N ARG A 43 6.99 19.64 17.89
CA ARG A 43 7.57 18.31 18.10
C ARG A 43 8.58 18.02 17.02
N LYS A 44 9.81 17.73 17.43
CA LYS A 44 10.87 17.26 16.52
C LYS A 44 10.81 15.74 16.43
N LYS A 45 10.97 15.21 15.22
CA LYS A 45 11.06 13.76 14.95
C LYS A 45 12.25 13.50 14.04
N THR A 46 12.87 12.34 14.22
CA THR A 46 13.90 11.85 13.28
C THR A 46 13.23 11.52 11.96
N CYS A 47 13.74 12.09 10.88
CA CYS A 47 13.24 11.88 9.52
C CYS A 47 14.33 11.26 8.65
N TRP A 48 14.00 10.23 7.90
CA TRP A 48 14.87 9.69 6.88
C TRP A 48 14.77 10.55 5.61
N LEU A 49 15.88 11.11 5.15
CA LEU A 49 15.95 12.03 4.01
C LEU A 49 17.13 11.71 3.10
N GLY A 50 16.98 12.09 1.82
CA GLY A 50 18.08 12.04 0.85
C GLY A 50 18.43 10.63 0.36
N SER A 51 17.54 9.68 0.48
CA SER A 51 17.72 8.32 -0.05
C SER A 51 17.10 8.20 -1.45
N PRO A 52 17.81 7.59 -2.43
CA PRO A 52 17.24 7.24 -3.73
C PRO A 52 15.99 6.36 -3.61
N ALA A 53 15.96 5.43 -2.65
CA ALA A 53 14.80 4.57 -2.41
C ALA A 53 13.53 5.36 -2.07
N LEU A 54 13.65 6.44 -1.29
CA LEU A 54 12.53 7.35 -1.02
C LEU A 54 12.05 8.05 -2.29
N ASP A 55 12.97 8.39 -3.19
CA ASP A 55 12.65 9.04 -4.44
C ASP A 55 11.93 8.09 -5.40
N GLU A 56 12.38 6.84 -5.50
CA GLU A 56 11.74 5.80 -6.32
C GLU A 56 10.35 5.44 -5.78
N ALA A 57 10.21 5.28 -4.48
CA ALA A 57 8.91 5.06 -3.85
C ALA A 57 7.96 6.25 -4.06
N ALA A 58 8.47 7.49 -4.04
CA ALA A 58 7.67 8.67 -4.33
C ALA A 58 7.20 8.72 -5.79
N ASP A 59 8.07 8.35 -6.76
CA ASP A 59 7.68 8.25 -8.16
C ASP A 59 6.61 7.17 -8.36
N ALA A 60 6.76 5.99 -7.74
CA ALA A 60 5.74 4.93 -7.76
C ALA A 60 4.40 5.39 -7.16
N THR A 61 4.44 6.09 -6.02
CA THR A 61 3.25 6.67 -5.39
C THR A 61 2.48 7.58 -6.33
N VAL A 62 3.19 8.47 -7.01
CA VAL A 62 2.59 9.44 -7.93
C VAL A 62 1.96 8.74 -9.13
N ILE A 63 2.63 7.72 -9.70
CA ILE A 63 2.12 6.94 -10.83
C ILE A 63 0.85 6.17 -10.42
N LEU A 64 0.89 5.43 -9.33
CA LEU A 64 -0.26 4.65 -8.85
C LEU A 64 -1.45 5.54 -8.48
N THR A 65 -1.19 6.68 -7.82
CA THR A 65 -2.26 7.64 -7.49
C THR A 65 -2.88 8.23 -8.76
N TRP A 66 -2.08 8.54 -9.77
CA TRP A 66 -2.58 9.03 -11.05
C TRP A 66 -3.53 8.02 -11.69
N TRP A 67 -3.13 6.75 -11.81
CA TRP A 67 -3.96 5.72 -12.43
C TRP A 67 -5.22 5.41 -11.61
N LYS A 68 -5.14 5.41 -10.29
CA LYS A 68 -6.32 5.31 -9.40
C LYS A 68 -7.31 6.46 -9.64
N LEU A 69 -6.82 7.69 -9.86
CA LEU A 69 -7.68 8.82 -10.21
C LEU A 69 -8.30 8.67 -11.61
N GLN A 70 -7.58 8.10 -12.59
CA GLN A 70 -8.13 7.82 -13.93
C GLN A 70 -9.24 6.78 -13.85
N ASP A 71 -9.07 5.75 -13.04
CA ASP A 71 -10.07 4.73 -12.77
C ASP A 71 -11.34 5.33 -12.13
N ALA A 72 -11.19 6.11 -11.07
CA ALA A 72 -12.30 6.84 -10.43
C ALA A 72 -12.98 7.86 -11.36
N ILE A 73 -12.30 8.40 -12.36
CA ILE A 73 -12.89 9.26 -13.40
C ILE A 73 -13.72 8.42 -14.38
N ARG A 74 -13.29 7.20 -14.70
CA ARG A 74 -13.99 6.29 -15.60
C ARG A 74 -15.28 5.74 -14.96
N ASP A 75 -15.17 5.20 -13.76
CA ASP A 75 -16.21 4.37 -13.16
C ASP A 75 -17.00 5.08 -12.04
N GLY A 76 -16.49 6.17 -11.47
CA GLY A 76 -17.11 6.90 -10.36
C GLY A 76 -18.38 7.66 -10.74
N GLY A 77 -19.21 7.98 -9.73
CA GLY A 77 -20.37 8.87 -9.87
C GLY A 77 -20.00 10.32 -10.23
N LEU A 78 -20.96 11.12 -10.68
CA LEU A 78 -20.71 12.49 -11.18
C LEU A 78 -19.91 13.37 -10.19
N TRP A 79 -20.19 13.26 -8.90
CA TRP A 79 -19.49 14.02 -7.87
C TRP A 79 -18.05 13.55 -7.64
N GLU A 80 -17.83 12.24 -7.62
CA GLU A 80 -16.51 11.63 -7.51
C GLU A 80 -15.65 11.91 -8.73
N ARG A 81 -16.23 11.80 -9.93
CA ARG A 81 -15.58 12.20 -11.19
C ARG A 81 -15.08 13.64 -11.15
N GLY A 82 -15.87 14.57 -10.59
CA GLY A 82 -15.48 15.98 -10.45
C GLY A 82 -14.28 16.16 -9.54
N LYS A 83 -14.29 15.55 -8.37
CA LYS A 83 -13.17 15.56 -7.42
C LYS A 83 -11.91 14.92 -7.99
N SER A 84 -12.05 13.75 -8.62
CA SER A 84 -10.94 13.01 -9.20
C SER A 84 -10.32 13.76 -10.38
N ARG A 85 -11.10 14.46 -11.22
CA ARG A 85 -10.59 15.33 -12.28
C ARG A 85 -9.79 16.50 -11.74
N ALA A 86 -10.26 17.16 -10.69
CA ALA A 86 -9.54 18.25 -10.06
C ALA A 86 -8.21 17.77 -9.44
N ALA A 87 -8.24 16.64 -8.74
CA ALA A 87 -7.04 16.02 -8.18
C ALA A 87 -6.05 15.57 -9.28
N ALA A 88 -6.54 14.95 -10.35
CA ALA A 88 -5.72 14.57 -11.49
C ALA A 88 -5.06 15.78 -12.18
N LEU A 89 -5.79 16.90 -12.33
CA LEU A 89 -5.23 18.12 -12.89
C LEU A 89 -4.06 18.66 -12.03
N ALA A 90 -4.22 18.66 -10.71
CA ALA A 90 -3.18 19.07 -9.78
C ALA A 90 -1.96 18.12 -9.81
N LEU A 91 -2.19 16.82 -10.00
CA LEU A 91 -1.14 15.80 -10.02
C LEU A 91 -0.44 15.66 -11.38
N ARG A 92 -1.05 16.15 -12.47
CA ARG A 92 -0.63 15.92 -13.86
C ARG A 92 0.84 16.21 -14.12
N ARG A 93 1.35 17.32 -13.59
CA ARG A 93 2.77 17.72 -13.77
C ARG A 93 3.70 16.71 -13.08
N HIS A 94 3.35 16.30 -11.86
CA HIS A 94 4.14 15.35 -11.07
C HIS A 94 4.12 13.97 -11.70
N TYR A 95 2.95 13.53 -12.18
CA TYR A 95 2.80 12.28 -12.92
C TYR A 95 3.69 12.22 -14.16
N ARG A 96 3.65 13.25 -15.03
CA ARG A 96 4.49 13.29 -16.22
C ARG A 96 5.98 13.17 -15.89
N THR A 97 6.42 13.77 -14.79
CA THR A 97 7.80 13.68 -14.34
C THR A 97 8.15 12.30 -13.81
N ALA A 98 7.26 11.67 -13.04
CA ALA A 98 7.44 10.32 -12.52
C ALA A 98 7.42 9.27 -13.65
N ALA A 99 6.44 9.34 -14.54
CA ALA A 99 6.30 8.44 -15.69
C ALA A 99 7.50 8.52 -16.64
N ALA A 100 8.06 9.72 -16.87
CA ALA A 100 9.27 9.88 -17.67
C ALA A 100 10.51 9.24 -17.04
N ARG A 101 10.56 9.11 -15.69
CA ARG A 101 11.65 8.44 -14.98
C ARG A 101 11.48 6.94 -14.89
N ARG A 102 10.23 6.47 -14.82
CA ARG A 102 9.87 5.06 -14.68
C ARG A 102 8.87 4.62 -15.76
N PRO A 103 9.23 4.69 -17.05
CA PRO A 103 8.31 4.43 -18.15
C PRO A 103 7.85 2.97 -18.20
N ALA A 104 8.72 2.01 -17.83
CA ALA A 104 8.36 0.60 -17.79
C ALA A 104 7.36 0.31 -16.68
N PHE A 105 7.53 0.90 -15.50
CA PHE A 105 6.59 0.78 -14.39
C PHE A 105 5.23 1.41 -14.73
N ASP A 106 5.22 2.63 -15.28
CA ASP A 106 3.98 3.30 -15.70
C ASP A 106 3.19 2.47 -16.72
N HIS A 107 3.88 1.91 -17.72
CA HIS A 107 3.26 1.03 -18.73
C HIS A 107 2.70 -0.25 -18.08
N THR A 108 3.44 -0.89 -17.17
CA THR A 108 2.96 -2.09 -16.46
C THR A 108 1.72 -1.78 -15.64
N VAL A 109 1.70 -0.66 -14.89
CA VAL A 109 0.53 -0.24 -14.12
C VAL A 109 -0.69 -0.08 -15.03
N GLN A 110 -0.53 0.65 -16.17
CA GLN A 110 -1.60 0.84 -17.13
C GLN A 110 -2.14 -0.48 -17.66
N THR A 111 -1.25 -1.37 -18.10
CA THR A 111 -1.64 -2.66 -18.71
C THR A 111 -2.35 -3.55 -17.70
N CYS A 112 -1.82 -3.64 -16.46
CA CYS A 112 -2.44 -4.46 -15.42
C CYS A 112 -3.81 -3.92 -14.97
N LEU A 113 -3.97 -2.60 -14.86
CA LEU A 113 -5.27 -2.02 -14.51
C LEU A 113 -6.31 -2.24 -15.60
N GLU A 114 -5.92 -2.18 -16.87
CA GLU A 114 -6.82 -2.50 -17.98
C GLU A 114 -7.21 -3.99 -17.97
N GLU A 115 -6.26 -4.88 -17.74
CA GLU A 115 -6.51 -6.32 -17.58
C GLU A 115 -7.43 -6.60 -16.40
N LEU A 116 -7.19 -5.96 -15.24
CA LEU A 116 -8.04 -6.09 -14.05
C LEU A 116 -9.48 -5.66 -14.36
N HIS A 117 -9.66 -4.50 -15.00
CA HIS A 117 -10.97 -4.03 -15.43
C HIS A 117 -11.69 -5.03 -16.35
N GLN A 118 -10.97 -5.66 -17.29
CA GLN A 118 -11.57 -6.69 -18.17
C GLN A 118 -12.03 -7.92 -17.37
N LEU A 119 -11.26 -8.35 -16.36
CA LEU A 119 -11.64 -9.44 -15.47
C LEU A 119 -12.89 -9.11 -14.63
N GLU A 120 -12.99 -7.86 -14.18
CA GLU A 120 -14.14 -7.33 -13.43
C GLU A 120 -15.40 -7.29 -14.30
N VAL A 121 -15.30 -6.71 -15.50
CA VAL A 121 -16.41 -6.66 -16.47
C VAL A 121 -16.89 -8.05 -16.89
N ALA A 122 -15.96 -9.01 -17.03
CA ALA A 122 -16.27 -10.40 -17.31
C ALA A 122 -16.87 -11.15 -16.10
N ASN A 123 -16.96 -10.51 -14.93
CA ASN A 123 -17.35 -11.11 -13.66
C ASN A 123 -16.63 -12.44 -13.40
N THR A 124 -15.30 -12.42 -13.54
CA THR A 124 -14.44 -13.62 -13.51
C THR A 124 -14.50 -14.29 -12.13
N PRO A 125 -14.86 -15.59 -12.02
CA PRO A 125 -14.98 -16.28 -10.74
C PRO A 125 -13.64 -16.80 -10.19
N SER A 126 -12.52 -16.28 -10.69
CA SER A 126 -11.17 -16.62 -10.24
C SER A 126 -10.71 -15.66 -9.15
N LEU A 127 -10.20 -16.18 -8.04
CA LEU A 127 -9.50 -15.38 -7.03
C LEU A 127 -8.07 -15.06 -7.48
N ASP A 128 -7.46 -16.02 -8.22
CA ASP A 128 -6.05 -15.93 -8.57
C ASP A 128 -5.75 -14.92 -9.70
N GLN A 129 -6.58 -14.85 -10.73
CA GLN A 129 -6.32 -13.98 -11.88
C GLN A 129 -6.29 -12.50 -11.50
N PRO A 130 -7.31 -11.92 -10.84
CA PRO A 130 -7.25 -10.53 -10.45
C PRO A 130 -6.20 -10.26 -9.37
N ALA A 131 -5.97 -11.19 -8.45
CA ALA A 131 -4.91 -11.08 -7.45
C ALA A 131 -3.51 -11.11 -8.08
N ASP A 132 -3.27 -11.94 -9.11
CA ASP A 132 -2.04 -11.95 -9.89
C ASP A 132 -1.84 -10.62 -10.63
N THR A 133 -2.89 -10.14 -11.29
CA THR A 133 -2.83 -8.90 -12.05
C THR A 133 -2.47 -7.71 -11.15
N PHE A 134 -3.07 -7.61 -9.97
CA PHE A 134 -2.72 -6.59 -8.99
C PHE A 134 -1.30 -6.79 -8.42
N ALA A 135 -0.91 -8.02 -8.13
CA ALA A 135 0.42 -8.35 -7.61
C ALA A 135 1.55 -7.97 -8.56
N ARG A 136 1.35 -8.11 -9.87
CA ARG A 136 2.32 -7.69 -10.91
C ARG A 136 2.56 -6.18 -10.90
N ILE A 137 1.58 -5.37 -10.50
CA ILE A 137 1.77 -3.93 -10.31
C ILE A 137 2.79 -3.68 -9.20
N LEU A 138 2.64 -4.34 -8.04
CA LEU A 138 3.57 -4.17 -6.93
C LEU A 138 4.94 -4.76 -7.25
N GLN A 139 5.00 -5.93 -7.90
CA GLN A 139 6.24 -6.55 -8.37
C GLN A 139 7.05 -5.59 -9.24
N ALA A 140 6.41 -4.94 -10.20
CA ALA A 140 7.06 -4.00 -11.10
C ALA A 140 7.64 -2.77 -10.38
N ALA A 141 7.12 -2.41 -9.21
CA ALA A 141 7.69 -1.33 -8.40
C ALA A 141 9.09 -1.68 -7.85
N GLY A 142 9.39 -2.97 -7.71
CA GLY A 142 10.69 -3.48 -7.24
C GLY A 142 11.74 -3.69 -8.33
N ALA A 143 11.37 -3.62 -9.61
CA ALA A 143 12.21 -4.04 -10.73
C ALA A 143 13.51 -3.23 -10.95
N GLU A 144 13.62 -2.04 -10.36
CA GLU A 144 14.72 -1.08 -10.64
C GLU A 144 15.66 -0.87 -9.43
N THR A 145 15.94 -1.92 -8.64
CA THR A 145 16.79 -1.80 -7.43
C THR A 145 18.28 -1.57 -7.74
N GLY A 146 18.71 -1.73 -8.99
CA GLY A 146 20.12 -1.58 -9.40
C GLY A 146 21.05 -2.73 -8.99
N LEU A 147 20.54 -3.74 -8.25
CA LEU A 147 21.28 -4.94 -7.83
C LEU A 147 20.52 -6.18 -8.31
N ALA A 148 20.96 -6.79 -9.41
CA ALA A 148 20.24 -7.88 -10.09
C ALA A 148 19.80 -9.03 -9.15
N ALA A 149 20.67 -9.50 -8.26
CA ALA A 149 20.34 -10.59 -7.32
C ALA A 149 19.28 -10.17 -6.29
N ARG A 150 19.32 -8.92 -5.83
CA ARG A 150 18.39 -8.37 -4.87
C ARG A 150 17.05 -8.03 -5.53
N THR A 151 17.07 -7.57 -6.80
CA THR A 151 15.87 -7.22 -7.57
C THR A 151 14.87 -8.36 -7.56
N HIS A 152 15.28 -9.59 -7.92
CA HIS A 152 14.37 -10.73 -7.95
C HIS A 152 13.74 -11.03 -6.58
N GLY A 153 14.49 -10.99 -5.49
CA GLY A 153 13.93 -11.21 -4.15
C GLY A 153 12.96 -10.12 -3.73
N VAL A 154 13.27 -8.85 -4.01
CA VAL A 154 12.35 -7.72 -3.75
C VAL A 154 11.07 -7.84 -4.59
N GLU A 155 11.19 -8.21 -5.86
CA GLU A 155 10.05 -8.48 -6.74
C GLU A 155 9.15 -9.59 -6.19
N GLN A 156 9.73 -10.68 -5.68
CA GLN A 156 8.96 -11.78 -5.08
C GLN A 156 8.22 -11.34 -3.81
N ILE A 157 8.88 -10.58 -2.93
CA ILE A 157 8.22 -10.03 -1.74
C ILE A 157 7.03 -9.16 -2.14
N LEU A 158 7.24 -8.23 -3.07
CA LEU A 158 6.22 -7.30 -3.53
C LEU A 158 5.06 -8.02 -4.24
N TYR A 159 5.36 -9.03 -5.07
CA TYR A 159 4.34 -9.85 -5.71
C TYR A 159 3.45 -10.55 -4.69
N HIS A 160 4.05 -11.26 -3.73
CA HIS A 160 3.28 -12.03 -2.75
C HIS A 160 2.55 -11.14 -1.74
N VAL A 161 3.12 -10.00 -1.35
CA VAL A 161 2.43 -8.99 -0.55
C VAL A 161 1.28 -8.36 -1.34
N GLY A 162 1.47 -8.09 -2.63
CA GLY A 162 0.41 -7.59 -3.51
C GLY A 162 -0.78 -8.55 -3.62
N ARG A 163 -0.50 -9.84 -3.82
CA ARG A 163 -1.53 -10.89 -3.79
C ARG A 163 -2.30 -10.91 -2.48
N TRP A 164 -1.56 -10.84 -1.37
CA TRP A 164 -2.13 -10.83 -0.03
C TRP A 164 -3.03 -9.59 0.17
N ILE A 165 -2.59 -8.39 -0.26
CA ILE A 165 -3.36 -7.15 -0.16
C ILE A 165 -4.68 -7.28 -0.94
N TYR A 166 -4.62 -7.72 -2.20
CA TYR A 166 -5.83 -7.85 -3.03
C TYR A 166 -6.87 -8.79 -2.40
N LEU A 167 -6.43 -9.92 -1.86
CA LEU A 167 -7.32 -10.88 -1.21
C LEU A 167 -7.89 -10.36 0.11
N ALA A 168 -7.11 -9.61 0.88
CA ALA A 168 -7.56 -8.94 2.09
C ALA A 168 -8.63 -7.87 1.79
N ASP A 169 -8.40 -7.04 0.77
CA ASP A 169 -9.36 -6.03 0.32
C ASP A 169 -10.65 -6.67 -0.20
N ALA A 170 -10.55 -7.76 -0.96
CA ALA A 170 -11.73 -8.50 -1.45
C ALA A 170 -12.62 -9.00 -0.30
N TRP A 171 -12.03 -9.43 0.82
CA TRP A 171 -12.79 -9.81 2.00
C TRP A 171 -13.35 -8.60 2.75
N ASP A 172 -12.55 -7.57 2.97
CA ASP A 172 -12.96 -6.38 3.69
C ASP A 172 -14.14 -5.67 2.99
N ASP A 173 -14.12 -5.63 1.66
CA ASP A 173 -15.15 -4.97 0.86
C ASP A 173 -16.36 -5.85 0.50
N LEU A 174 -16.33 -7.16 0.84
CA LEU A 174 -17.34 -8.15 0.46
C LEU A 174 -18.79 -7.70 0.71
N ALA A 175 -19.08 -7.20 1.90
CA ALA A 175 -20.44 -6.77 2.27
C ALA A 175 -20.87 -5.49 1.55
N GLN A 176 -19.94 -4.58 1.30
CA GLN A 176 -20.20 -3.34 0.59
C GLN A 176 -20.43 -3.61 -0.89
N ASP A 177 -19.56 -4.40 -1.53
CA ASP A 177 -19.65 -4.75 -2.94
C ASP A 177 -20.95 -5.51 -3.24
N ARG A 178 -21.36 -6.44 -2.36
CA ARG A 178 -22.65 -7.11 -2.48
C ARG A 178 -23.81 -6.12 -2.46
N LYS A 179 -23.79 -5.16 -1.57
CA LYS A 179 -24.84 -4.15 -1.44
C LYS A 179 -24.90 -3.21 -2.64
N GLU A 180 -23.76 -2.86 -3.20
CA GLU A 180 -23.66 -1.92 -4.31
C GLU A 180 -23.72 -2.59 -5.68
N GLY A 181 -23.61 -3.93 -5.72
CA GLY A 181 -23.56 -4.69 -6.96
C GLY A 181 -22.24 -4.53 -7.71
N ASN A 182 -21.16 -4.17 -6.98
CA ASN A 182 -19.81 -4.10 -7.53
C ASN A 182 -19.23 -5.50 -7.72
N TYR A 183 -18.24 -5.60 -8.62
CA TYR A 183 -17.47 -6.82 -8.75
C TYR A 183 -16.69 -7.11 -7.47
N ASN A 184 -16.74 -8.37 -7.05
CA ASN A 184 -15.87 -8.91 -6.01
C ASN A 184 -15.61 -10.38 -6.36
N PRO A 185 -14.33 -10.84 -6.40
CA PRO A 185 -14.01 -12.19 -6.84
C PRO A 185 -14.60 -13.29 -5.95
N LEU A 186 -14.85 -13.00 -4.67
CA LEU A 186 -15.53 -13.94 -3.76
C LEU A 186 -17.02 -14.05 -4.11
N LEU A 187 -17.69 -12.95 -4.42
CA LEU A 187 -19.08 -12.96 -4.89
C LEU A 187 -19.22 -13.65 -6.23
N ALA A 188 -18.32 -13.38 -7.16
CA ALA A 188 -18.32 -14.00 -8.48
C ALA A 188 -18.13 -15.54 -8.40
N ARG A 189 -17.33 -16.02 -7.42
CA ARG A 189 -17.05 -17.44 -7.26
C ARG A 189 -18.06 -18.19 -6.40
N TYR A 190 -18.48 -17.61 -5.28
CA TYR A 190 -19.26 -18.29 -4.25
C TYR A 190 -20.70 -17.76 -4.10
N GLY A 191 -21.04 -16.66 -4.79
CA GLY A 191 -22.37 -16.05 -4.71
C GLY A 191 -22.78 -15.70 -3.29
N ASP A 192 -23.96 -16.14 -2.89
CA ASP A 192 -24.51 -15.89 -1.55
C ASP A 192 -23.76 -16.63 -0.42
N GLN A 193 -22.87 -17.57 -0.78
CA GLN A 193 -22.06 -18.34 0.18
C GLN A 193 -20.62 -17.79 0.32
N ALA A 194 -20.36 -16.56 -0.11
CA ALA A 194 -19.02 -15.99 -0.12
C ALA A 194 -18.33 -15.96 1.26
N GLU A 195 -19.11 -15.84 2.35
CA GLU A 195 -18.60 -15.90 3.72
C GLU A 195 -18.05 -17.27 4.12
N THR A 196 -18.48 -18.33 3.45
CA THR A 196 -17.93 -19.69 3.70
C THR A 196 -16.51 -19.86 3.17
N ALA A 197 -16.05 -18.90 2.35
CA ALA A 197 -14.69 -18.89 1.80
C ALA A 197 -13.62 -18.39 2.80
N GLU A 198 -13.96 -18.00 4.02
CA GLU A 198 -13.00 -17.48 5.00
C GLU A 198 -11.78 -18.40 5.17
N ALA A 199 -12.00 -19.66 5.53
CA ALA A 199 -10.90 -20.60 5.82
C ALA A 199 -9.98 -20.83 4.60
N PRO A 200 -10.46 -21.17 3.38
CA PRO A 200 -9.62 -21.33 2.21
C PRO A 200 -8.95 -20.00 1.75
N LEU A 201 -9.60 -18.85 1.97
CA LEU A 201 -8.99 -17.58 1.67
C LEU A 201 -7.81 -17.26 2.60
N ARG A 202 -7.98 -17.47 3.91
CA ARG A 202 -6.90 -17.33 4.90
C ARG A 202 -5.73 -18.25 4.56
N GLU A 203 -5.97 -19.51 4.19
CA GLU A 203 -4.92 -20.41 3.77
C GLU A 203 -4.14 -19.88 2.55
N THR A 204 -4.84 -19.39 1.53
CA THR A 204 -4.23 -18.78 0.35
C THR A 204 -3.39 -17.53 0.70
N MET A 205 -3.88 -16.70 1.61
CA MET A 205 -3.16 -15.52 2.12
C MET A 205 -1.92 -15.93 2.93
N HIS A 206 -2.03 -16.95 3.79
CA HIS A 206 -0.89 -17.48 4.56
C HIS A 206 0.20 -18.07 3.65
N VAL A 207 -0.17 -18.75 2.57
CA VAL A 207 0.80 -19.23 1.56
C VAL A 207 1.52 -18.05 0.91
N SER A 208 0.78 -17.02 0.48
CA SER A 208 1.38 -15.81 -0.11
C SER A 208 2.34 -15.13 0.86
N LEU A 209 1.93 -14.92 2.11
CA LEU A 209 2.78 -14.29 3.12
C LEU A 209 4.00 -15.17 3.49
N GLY A 210 3.83 -16.50 3.49
CA GLY A 210 4.93 -17.47 3.69
C GLY A 210 5.99 -17.35 2.61
N LEU A 211 5.59 -17.23 1.34
CA LEU A 211 6.50 -17.04 0.21
C LEU A 211 7.22 -15.68 0.26
N ALA A 212 6.51 -14.61 0.64
CA ALA A 212 7.13 -13.30 0.89
C ALA A 212 8.20 -13.37 1.99
N LYS A 213 7.92 -14.05 3.12
CA LYS A 213 8.87 -14.25 4.21
C LYS A 213 10.07 -15.11 3.78
N THR A 214 9.84 -16.14 2.97
CA THR A 214 10.92 -16.96 2.41
C THR A 214 11.83 -16.12 1.53
N ALA A 215 11.28 -15.32 0.60
CA ALA A 215 12.09 -14.41 -0.22
C ALA A 215 12.84 -13.38 0.64
N PHE A 216 12.22 -12.87 1.70
CA PHE A 216 12.84 -11.95 2.65
C PHE A 216 14.04 -12.58 3.35
N SER A 217 13.95 -13.84 3.79
CA SER A 217 15.03 -14.53 4.50
C SER A 217 16.26 -14.85 3.66
N LEU A 218 16.17 -14.74 2.32
CA LEU A 218 17.26 -14.99 1.39
C LEU A 218 18.12 -13.75 1.09
N LEU A 219 17.76 -12.58 1.64
CA LEU A 219 18.39 -11.32 1.35
C LEU A 219 18.95 -10.66 2.61
N ASP A 220 20.02 -9.89 2.44
CA ASP A 220 20.55 -9.02 3.49
C ASP A 220 19.82 -7.67 3.48
N TRP A 221 19.24 -7.28 4.60
CA TRP A 221 18.50 -6.05 4.79
C TRP A 221 19.23 -5.03 5.67
N GLY A 222 20.38 -5.41 6.26
CA GLY A 222 21.17 -4.56 7.13
C GLY A 222 20.34 -3.94 8.25
N GLN A 223 20.40 -2.61 8.38
CA GLN A 223 19.67 -1.87 9.43
C GLN A 223 18.14 -1.98 9.36
N TRP A 224 17.58 -2.39 8.22
CA TRP A 224 16.13 -2.47 8.00
C TRP A 224 15.53 -3.84 8.32
N GLU A 225 16.36 -4.84 8.59
CA GLU A 225 15.93 -6.22 8.81
C GLU A 225 14.88 -6.35 9.91
N GLY A 226 15.13 -5.75 11.08
CA GLY A 226 14.20 -5.81 12.21
C GLY A 226 12.84 -5.18 11.91
N LEU A 227 12.83 -4.04 11.21
CA LEU A 227 11.59 -3.34 10.86
C LEU A 227 10.81 -4.07 9.77
N LEU A 228 11.46 -4.49 8.69
CA LEU A 228 10.84 -5.25 7.61
C LEU A 228 10.34 -6.61 8.09
N GLY A 229 11.15 -7.32 8.87
CA GLY A 229 10.78 -8.58 9.48
C GLY A 229 9.57 -8.46 10.41
N HIS A 230 9.48 -7.37 11.20
CA HIS A 230 8.31 -7.09 12.03
C HIS A 230 7.05 -6.80 11.21
N ILE A 231 7.16 -6.04 10.13
CA ILE A 231 6.04 -5.78 9.21
C ILE A 231 5.51 -7.09 8.65
N LEU A 232 6.38 -7.95 8.09
CA LEU A 232 5.98 -9.20 7.45
C LEU A 232 5.48 -10.26 8.45
N SER A 233 6.07 -10.33 9.65
CA SER A 233 5.79 -11.43 10.59
C SER A 233 4.75 -11.09 11.65
N THR A 234 4.51 -9.80 11.92
CA THR A 234 3.57 -9.34 12.95
C THR A 234 2.56 -8.36 12.40
N GLY A 235 3.01 -7.38 11.61
CA GLY A 235 2.15 -6.31 11.10
C GLY A 235 1.08 -6.83 10.16
N LEU A 236 1.46 -7.51 9.08
CA LEU A 236 0.50 -8.05 8.10
C LEU A 236 -0.46 -9.09 8.71
N PRO A 237 -0.02 -10.06 9.53
CA PRO A 237 -0.95 -10.94 10.24
C PRO A 237 -1.93 -10.22 11.16
N ALA A 238 -1.51 -9.15 11.83
CA ALA A 238 -2.41 -8.35 12.68
C ALA A 238 -3.44 -7.57 11.86
N VAL A 239 -3.07 -7.11 10.65
CA VAL A 239 -4.01 -6.50 9.69
C VAL A 239 -5.00 -7.55 9.19
N GLU A 240 -4.53 -8.74 8.82
CA GLU A 240 -5.38 -9.86 8.40
C GLU A 240 -6.45 -10.16 9.44
N GLU A 241 -6.05 -10.35 10.70
CA GLU A 241 -7.01 -10.61 11.76
C GLU A 241 -8.01 -9.47 11.95
N ALA A 242 -7.56 -8.21 11.84
CA ALA A 242 -8.44 -7.05 11.92
C ALA A 242 -9.43 -6.98 10.75
N VAL A 243 -9.03 -7.40 9.54
CA VAL A 243 -9.89 -7.49 8.35
C VAL A 243 -10.97 -8.57 8.55
N PHE A 244 -10.58 -9.77 8.92
CA PHE A 244 -11.54 -10.88 9.11
C PHE A 244 -12.48 -10.70 10.30
N THR A 245 -12.07 -9.94 11.32
CA THR A 245 -12.93 -9.58 12.48
C THR A 245 -13.74 -8.29 12.25
N GLY A 246 -13.63 -7.64 11.09
CA GLY A 246 -14.31 -6.38 10.77
C GLY A 246 -13.77 -5.14 11.50
N GLN A 247 -12.71 -5.30 12.34
CA GLN A 247 -12.13 -4.20 13.11
C GLN A 247 -11.30 -3.23 12.24
N TRP A 248 -10.88 -3.66 11.05
CA TRP A 248 -10.07 -2.84 10.14
C TRP A 248 -10.80 -1.57 9.72
N LYS A 249 -12.05 -1.66 9.29
CA LYS A 249 -12.89 -0.52 8.91
C LYS A 249 -13.17 0.41 10.08
N GLU A 250 -13.31 -0.11 11.27
CA GLU A 250 -13.52 0.72 12.47
C GLU A 250 -12.28 1.55 12.82
N ARG A 251 -11.08 0.97 12.73
CA ARG A 251 -9.80 1.65 13.01
C ARG A 251 -9.47 2.73 11.97
N ASN A 252 -9.88 2.53 10.72
CA ASN A 252 -9.58 3.42 9.59
C ASN A 252 -10.71 4.40 9.25
N ARG A 253 -11.81 4.44 10.01
CA ARG A 253 -12.82 5.48 9.83
C ARG A 253 -12.17 6.85 9.96
N PRO A 254 -12.37 7.77 8.98
CA PRO A 254 -11.89 9.14 9.14
C PRO A 254 -12.42 9.71 10.45
N PHE A 255 -11.55 10.31 11.25
CA PHE A 255 -11.90 10.94 12.51
C PHE A 255 -13.01 11.97 12.28
N HIS A 256 -14.27 11.57 12.47
CA HIS A 256 -15.31 12.52 12.80
C HIS A 256 -15.01 12.98 14.22
N HIS A 257 -14.78 14.27 14.40
CA HIS A 257 -14.60 14.92 15.69
C HIS A 257 -15.67 14.45 16.68
N HIS A 258 -15.36 13.43 17.46
CA HIS A 258 -15.99 13.22 18.75
C HIS A 258 -15.20 14.03 19.76
N GLN A 259 -15.79 15.11 20.22
CA GLN A 259 -15.37 15.83 21.41
C GLN A 259 -15.32 14.83 22.57
N GLY A 260 -14.19 14.73 23.24
CA GLY A 260 -14.05 14.25 24.61
C GLY A 260 -13.83 12.75 24.81
N ALA A 261 -12.65 12.24 24.41
CA ALA A 261 -12.02 11.16 25.14
C ALA A 261 -10.54 11.51 25.31
N ALA A 262 -10.14 11.78 26.55
CA ALA A 262 -8.74 11.98 26.91
C ALA A 262 -7.95 10.72 26.58
N LEU A 263 -6.89 10.86 25.77
CA LEU A 263 -5.92 9.78 25.55
C LEU A 263 -5.34 9.35 26.91
N PRO A 264 -5.18 8.05 27.17
CA PRO A 264 -4.46 7.59 28.35
C PRO A 264 -3.03 8.14 28.29
N ALA A 265 -2.59 8.74 29.40
CA ALA A 265 -1.26 9.32 29.55
C ALA A 265 -0.18 8.24 29.32
N ASP A 266 0.83 8.56 28.52
CA ASP A 266 2.01 7.71 28.29
C ASP A 266 2.69 7.47 29.65
N PRO A 267 2.96 6.21 30.04
CA PRO A 267 3.61 5.90 31.33
C PRO A 267 4.96 6.58 31.51
N ARG A 268 5.60 7.08 30.47
CA ARG A 268 6.90 7.76 30.47
C ARG A 268 6.85 9.23 30.88
N ASP A 269 5.66 9.83 30.96
CA ASP A 269 5.53 11.23 31.41
C ASP A 269 5.60 11.39 32.94
N LYS A 270 5.69 10.30 33.71
CA LYS A 270 5.79 10.34 35.18
C LYS A 270 7.21 10.43 35.72
N GLU A 271 8.24 10.24 34.90
CA GLU A 271 9.65 10.28 35.41
C GLU A 271 10.34 11.65 35.30
N ASN A 272 9.73 12.65 34.65
CA ASN A 272 10.37 13.96 34.41
C ASN A 272 9.87 15.09 35.31
N ASN A 273 9.07 14.79 36.37
CA ASN A 273 8.55 15.82 37.29
C ASN A 273 9.03 15.65 38.70
N SER A 274 10.18 14.99 38.94
CA SER A 274 10.82 14.86 40.23
C SER A 274 12.32 15.16 40.10
N LEU A 275 12.66 16.41 39.90
CA LEU A 275 13.95 17.03 40.24
C LEU A 275 13.78 18.55 40.28
#